data_c3eb2f31d6f34ca9c6860201c3cc3a6a
#
_entry.id   c3eb2f31d6f34ca9c6860201c3cc3a6a
#
_cell.length_a   1.000
_cell.length_b   1.000
_cell.length_c   1.000
_cell.angle_alpha   90.00
_cell.angle_beta   90.00
_cell.angle_gamma   90.00
#
_symmetry.space_group_name_H-M   'P 1'
#
loop_
_entity.id
_entity.type
_entity.pdbx_description
1 polymer ?
#
loop_
_entity_poly.entity_id
_entity_poly.type
_entity_poly.pdbx_seq_one_letter_code
_entity_poly.pdbx_strand_id
1 'polypeptide(L)'
;MICTTCGISVSLGLGALQINTGFNYLLGLPIDVWVQVGLIFATMALATVSVVLGLDTGIKRLSEINIVLAMLLLLLILLTGPTALLLAGTLQNFGAYVAGLVPRTLDMYVYEPTDWFGGWTIFYWGWWISWAPFVVVFVARISRGRTIRE
;
A
#
# COMPACT_ATOMS: atom_id res chain seq x y z
N MET A 1 11.72 -7.94 16.18
CA MET A 1 11.93 -8.93 15.11
C MET A 1 10.66 -9.70 14.76
N ILE A 2 10.01 -10.43 15.70
CA ILE A 2 8.80 -11.24 15.41
C ILE A 2 7.70 -10.39 14.77
N CYS A 3 7.30 -9.28 15.37
CA CYS A 3 6.26 -8.39 14.82
C CYS A 3 6.60 -7.87 13.40
N THR A 4 7.87 -7.54 13.18
CA THR A 4 8.35 -7.11 11.84
C THR A 4 8.20 -8.21 10.81
N THR A 5 8.61 -9.44 11.17
CA THR A 5 8.51 -10.61 10.27
C THR A 5 7.05 -10.92 9.94
N CYS A 6 6.18 -10.94 10.95
CA CYS A 6 4.74 -11.15 10.74
C CYS A 6 4.11 -10.06 9.87
N GLY A 7 4.42 -8.79 10.13
CA GLY A 7 3.91 -7.66 9.34
C GLY A 7 4.34 -7.71 7.87
N ILE A 8 5.61 -8.02 7.62
CA ILE A 8 6.13 -8.17 6.25
C ILE A 8 5.49 -9.37 5.56
N SER A 9 5.35 -10.51 6.24
CA SER A 9 4.73 -11.71 5.67
C SER A 9 3.28 -11.47 5.24
N VAL A 10 2.50 -10.81 6.07
CA VAL A 10 1.10 -10.44 5.75
C VAL A 10 1.06 -9.50 4.55
N SER A 11 1.90 -8.47 4.52
CA SER A 11 1.94 -7.50 3.42
C SER A 11 2.37 -8.13 2.10
N LEU A 12 3.37 -9.03 2.13
CA LEU A 12 3.82 -9.77 0.94
C LEU A 12 2.72 -10.72 0.44
N GLY A 13 2.04 -11.41 1.35
CA GLY A 13 0.94 -12.32 0.99
C GLY A 13 -0.21 -11.57 0.31
N LEU A 14 -0.66 -10.47 0.90
CA LEU A 14 -1.71 -9.63 0.31
C LEU A 14 -1.27 -9.02 -1.03
N GLY A 15 -0.03 -8.55 -1.13
CA GLY A 15 0.53 -8.02 -2.37
C GLY A 15 0.60 -9.08 -3.47
N ALA A 16 1.05 -10.29 -3.17
CA ALA A 16 1.10 -11.39 -4.11
C ALA A 16 -0.30 -11.79 -4.60
N LEU A 17 -1.28 -11.81 -3.70
CA LEU A 17 -2.68 -12.08 -4.05
C LEU A 17 -3.24 -11.02 -5.02
N GLN A 18 -2.98 -9.73 -4.75
CA GLN A 18 -3.40 -8.63 -5.62
C GLN A 18 -2.76 -8.71 -7.00
N ILE A 19 -1.45 -8.96 -7.07
CA ILE A 19 -0.72 -9.11 -8.34
C ILE A 19 -1.25 -10.33 -9.12
N ASN A 20 -1.48 -11.46 -8.43
CA ASN A 20 -2.02 -12.66 -9.08
C ASN A 20 -3.43 -12.41 -9.63
N THR A 21 -4.28 -11.69 -8.90
CA THR A 21 -5.60 -11.29 -9.38
C THR A 21 -5.51 -10.37 -10.61
N GLY A 22 -4.57 -9.43 -10.60
CA GLY A 22 -4.29 -8.58 -11.76
C GLY A 22 -3.81 -9.37 -12.97
N PHE A 23 -2.91 -10.33 -12.79
CA PHE A 23 -2.45 -11.21 -13.87
C PHE A 23 -3.53 -12.17 -14.36
N ASN A 24 -4.42 -12.62 -13.50
CA ASN A 24 -5.58 -13.38 -13.92
C ASN A 24 -6.46 -12.57 -14.87
N TYR A 25 -6.74 -11.31 -14.52
CA TYR A 25 -7.56 -10.43 -15.35
C TYR A 25 -6.91 -10.07 -16.69
N LEU A 26 -5.60 -9.79 -16.70
CA LEU A 26 -4.88 -9.34 -17.90
C LEU A 26 -4.40 -10.49 -18.81
N LEU A 27 -3.94 -11.58 -18.21
CA LEU A 27 -3.23 -12.66 -18.90
C LEU A 27 -3.94 -14.02 -18.79
N GLY A 28 -5.03 -14.11 -18.02
CA GLY A 28 -5.75 -15.36 -17.79
C GLY A 28 -5.00 -16.36 -16.91
N LEU A 29 -3.95 -15.93 -16.17
CA LEU A 29 -3.21 -16.82 -15.27
C LEU A 29 -4.13 -17.29 -14.12
N PRO A 30 -4.05 -18.56 -13.71
CA PRO A 30 -4.88 -19.07 -12.63
C PRO A 30 -4.54 -18.39 -11.30
N ILE A 31 -5.57 -18.17 -10.47
CA ILE A 31 -5.37 -17.72 -9.08
C ILE A 31 -5.05 -18.98 -8.27
N ASP A 32 -3.76 -19.27 -8.15
CA ASP A 32 -3.26 -20.48 -7.49
C ASP A 32 -2.10 -20.14 -6.54
N VAL A 33 -1.99 -20.96 -5.50
CA VAL A 33 -0.94 -20.83 -4.47
C VAL A 33 0.48 -20.88 -5.10
N TRP A 34 0.68 -21.73 -6.10
CA TRP A 34 1.99 -21.84 -6.75
C TRP A 34 2.39 -20.58 -7.51
N VAL A 35 1.42 -19.91 -8.16
CA VAL A 35 1.66 -18.61 -8.81
C VAL A 35 2.01 -17.55 -7.76
N GLN A 36 1.30 -17.52 -6.64
CA GLN A 36 1.57 -16.59 -5.54
C GLN A 36 2.96 -16.85 -4.92
N VAL A 37 3.35 -18.09 -4.71
CA VAL A 37 4.69 -18.45 -4.24
C VAL A 37 5.76 -17.97 -5.22
N GLY A 38 5.56 -18.17 -6.53
CA GLY A 38 6.46 -17.65 -7.56
C GLY A 38 6.59 -16.12 -7.53
N LEU A 39 5.48 -15.41 -7.34
CA LEU A 39 5.44 -13.94 -7.20
C LEU A 39 6.18 -13.47 -5.94
N ILE A 40 6.01 -14.16 -4.81
CA ILE A 40 6.74 -13.87 -3.58
C ILE A 40 8.23 -14.06 -3.80
N PHE A 41 8.65 -15.14 -4.43
CA PHE A 41 10.07 -15.38 -4.76
C PHE A 41 10.63 -14.27 -5.65
N ALA A 42 9.92 -13.88 -6.69
CA ALA A 42 10.34 -12.81 -7.60
C ALA A 42 10.47 -11.46 -6.88
N THR A 43 9.49 -11.10 -6.06
CA THR A 43 9.53 -9.85 -5.28
C THR A 43 10.63 -9.87 -4.24
N MET A 44 10.87 -10.99 -3.56
CA MET A 44 11.95 -11.15 -2.60
C MET A 44 13.32 -11.10 -3.26
N ALA A 45 13.48 -11.71 -4.44
CA ALA A 45 14.72 -11.62 -5.21
C ALA A 45 15.02 -10.15 -5.59
N LEU A 46 14.02 -9.43 -6.11
CA LEU A 46 14.16 -8.02 -6.45
C LEU A 46 14.52 -7.17 -5.23
N ALA A 47 13.86 -7.40 -4.10
CA ALA A 47 14.13 -6.72 -2.85
C ALA A 47 15.56 -7.01 -2.35
N THR A 48 16.01 -8.27 -2.43
CA THR A 48 17.35 -8.68 -2.03
C THR A 48 18.42 -8.00 -2.89
N VAL A 49 18.25 -7.98 -4.21
CA VAL A 49 19.16 -7.27 -5.13
C VAL A 49 19.18 -5.78 -4.78
N SER A 50 18.03 -5.18 -4.55
CA SER A 50 17.93 -3.75 -4.17
C SER A 50 18.69 -3.45 -2.87
N VAL A 51 18.59 -4.32 -1.87
CA VAL A 51 19.27 -4.14 -0.58
C VAL A 51 20.80 -4.36 -0.72
N VAL A 52 21.23 -5.35 -1.51
CA VAL A 52 22.65 -5.62 -1.76
C VAL A 52 23.32 -4.45 -2.49
N LEU A 53 22.62 -3.80 -3.42
CA LEU A 53 23.11 -2.61 -4.12
C LEU A 53 23.19 -1.36 -3.22
N GLY A 54 22.61 -1.41 -2.02
CA GLY A 54 22.66 -0.36 -1.02
C GLY A 54 21.52 0.66 -1.13
N LEU A 55 21.41 1.50 -0.09
CA LEU A 55 20.34 2.49 0.06
C LEU A 55 20.32 3.53 -1.07
N ASP A 56 21.47 4.05 -1.44
CA ASP A 56 21.58 5.15 -2.40
C ASP A 56 21.38 4.69 -3.85
N THR A 57 21.76 3.45 -4.18
CA THR A 57 21.71 2.96 -5.56
C THR A 57 20.50 2.05 -5.80
N GLY A 58 20.26 1.10 -4.91
CA GLY A 58 19.20 0.10 -5.10
C GLY A 58 17.82 0.65 -4.70
N ILE A 59 17.65 0.99 -3.44
CA ILE A 59 16.36 1.38 -2.88
C ILE A 59 15.89 2.71 -3.48
N LYS A 60 16.79 3.70 -3.59
CA LYS A 60 16.47 5.01 -4.17
C LYS A 60 15.99 4.88 -5.61
N ARG A 61 16.73 4.18 -6.47
CA ARG A 61 16.35 4.01 -7.88
C ARG A 61 15.04 3.25 -8.04
N LEU A 62 14.83 2.20 -7.26
CA LEU A 62 13.57 1.45 -7.29
C LEU A 62 12.39 2.33 -6.88
N SER A 63 12.56 3.17 -5.87
CA SER A 63 11.55 4.15 -5.44
C SER A 63 11.27 5.20 -6.52
N GLU A 64 12.31 5.76 -7.15
CA GLU A 64 12.17 6.72 -8.25
C GLU A 64 11.41 6.12 -9.44
N ILE A 65 11.76 4.91 -9.85
CA ILE A 65 11.06 4.17 -10.91
C ILE A 65 9.58 3.99 -10.54
N ASN A 66 9.30 3.59 -9.33
CA ASN A 66 7.92 3.39 -8.87
C ASN A 66 7.10 4.69 -8.92
N ILE A 67 7.67 5.82 -8.51
CA ILE A 67 7.02 7.13 -8.58
C ILE A 67 6.76 7.52 -10.04
N VAL A 68 7.76 7.36 -10.91
CA VAL A 68 7.61 7.66 -12.35
C VAL A 68 6.52 6.80 -12.98
N LEU A 69 6.50 5.50 -12.71
CA LEU A 69 5.46 4.60 -13.21
C LEU A 69 4.06 4.98 -12.69
N ALA A 70 3.94 5.35 -11.43
CA ALA A 70 2.68 5.82 -10.85
C ALA A 70 2.19 7.11 -11.54
N MET A 71 3.08 8.07 -11.77
CA MET A 71 2.75 9.31 -12.48
C MET A 71 2.36 9.07 -13.93
N LEU A 72 3.07 8.18 -14.63
CA LEU A 72 2.73 7.79 -16.00
C LEU A 72 1.36 7.10 -16.07
N LEU A 73 1.05 6.22 -15.11
CA LEU A 73 -0.25 5.56 -15.03
C LEU A 73 -1.37 6.58 -14.80
N LEU A 74 -1.18 7.52 -13.85
CA LEU A 74 -2.15 8.58 -13.60
C LEU A 74 -2.37 9.45 -14.84
N LEU A 75 -1.30 9.83 -15.53
CA LEU A 75 -1.37 10.61 -16.76
C LEU A 75 -2.09 9.84 -17.86
N LEU A 76 -1.78 8.55 -18.03
CA LEU A 76 -2.44 7.69 -19.00
C LEU A 76 -3.96 7.66 -18.74
N ILE A 77 -4.36 7.39 -17.47
CA ILE A 77 -5.78 7.34 -17.11
C ILE A 77 -6.46 8.70 -17.34
N LEU A 78 -5.77 9.80 -17.03
CA LEU A 78 -6.31 11.14 -17.24
C LEU A 78 -6.51 11.46 -18.72
N LEU A 79 -5.59 11.03 -19.59
CA LEU A 79 -5.64 11.32 -21.03
C LEU A 79 -6.58 10.39 -21.81
N THR A 80 -6.66 9.11 -21.40
CA THR A 80 -7.49 8.10 -22.08
C THR A 80 -8.91 8.01 -21.52
N GLY A 81 -9.10 8.41 -20.28
CA GLY A 81 -10.39 8.37 -19.60
C GLY A 81 -11.24 9.62 -19.82
N PRO A 82 -12.45 9.64 -19.26
CA PRO A 82 -13.32 10.83 -19.30
C PRO A 82 -12.79 11.91 -18.34
N THR A 83 -11.82 12.69 -18.78
CA THR A 83 -11.05 13.66 -17.97
C THR A 83 -11.93 14.58 -17.15
N ALA A 84 -12.99 15.14 -17.77
CA ALA A 84 -13.92 16.03 -17.08
C ALA A 84 -14.64 15.33 -15.89
N LEU A 85 -15.06 14.08 -16.11
CA LEU A 85 -15.70 13.25 -15.07
C LEU A 85 -14.72 12.91 -13.97
N LEU A 86 -13.48 12.57 -14.32
CA LEU A 86 -12.43 12.25 -13.33
C LEU A 86 -12.12 13.44 -12.43
N LEU A 87 -11.97 14.63 -13.00
CA LEU A 87 -11.68 15.86 -12.25
C LEU A 87 -12.89 16.29 -11.40
N ALA A 88 -14.09 16.31 -11.99
CA ALA A 88 -15.30 16.65 -11.25
C ALA A 88 -15.58 15.62 -10.13
N GLY A 89 -15.43 14.34 -10.43
CA GLY A 89 -15.59 13.26 -9.44
C GLY A 89 -14.58 13.35 -8.30
N THR A 90 -13.33 13.67 -8.60
CA THR A 90 -12.30 13.87 -7.56
C THR A 90 -12.69 15.01 -6.63
N LEU A 91 -13.12 16.15 -7.17
CA LEU A 91 -13.55 17.30 -6.38
C LEU A 91 -14.78 16.98 -5.55
N GLN A 92 -15.78 16.32 -6.14
CA GLN A 92 -17.00 15.91 -5.44
C GLN A 92 -16.69 14.91 -4.32
N ASN A 93 -15.86 13.91 -4.57
CA ASN A 93 -15.45 12.93 -3.57
C ASN A 93 -14.64 13.55 -2.44
N PHE A 94 -13.79 14.53 -2.74
CA PHE A 94 -13.10 15.31 -1.71
C PHE A 94 -14.08 16.06 -0.82
N GLY A 95 -15.07 16.73 -1.40
CA GLY A 95 -16.14 17.40 -0.65
C GLY A 95 -16.93 16.43 0.23
N ALA A 96 -17.34 15.28 -0.31
CA ALA A 96 -18.03 14.23 0.43
C ALA A 96 -17.16 13.62 1.56
N TYR A 97 -15.86 13.47 1.32
CA TYR A 97 -14.92 13.02 2.34
C TYR A 97 -14.84 13.99 3.52
N VAL A 98 -14.64 15.27 3.24
CA VAL A 98 -14.55 16.32 4.28
C VAL A 98 -15.88 16.42 5.07
N ALA A 99 -17.00 16.42 4.37
CA ALA A 99 -18.33 16.48 5.00
C ALA A 99 -18.63 15.23 5.86
N GLY A 100 -18.17 14.06 5.41
CA GLY A 100 -18.36 12.79 6.10
C GLY A 100 -17.34 12.49 7.21
N LEU A 101 -16.28 13.30 7.35
CA LEU A 101 -15.15 12.98 8.24
C LEU A 101 -15.60 12.84 9.70
N VAL A 102 -16.29 13.84 10.23
CA VAL A 102 -16.73 13.85 11.63
C VAL A 102 -17.80 12.79 11.91
N PRO A 103 -18.90 12.71 11.15
CA PRO A 103 -19.91 11.68 11.37
C PRO A 103 -19.33 10.26 11.34
N ARG A 104 -18.54 9.94 10.33
CA ARG A 104 -17.98 8.59 10.17
C ARG A 104 -16.90 8.24 11.20
N THR A 105 -16.15 9.23 11.69
CA THR A 105 -15.14 9.01 12.73
C THR A 105 -15.77 8.73 14.09
N LEU A 106 -16.92 9.33 14.36
CA LEU A 106 -17.60 9.20 15.65
C LEU A 106 -18.71 8.14 15.64
N ASP A 107 -18.98 7.53 14.48
CA ASP A 107 -19.96 6.46 14.36
C ASP A 107 -19.41 5.16 14.96
N MET A 108 -20.04 4.73 16.04
CA MET A 108 -19.71 3.47 16.73
C MET A 108 -20.68 2.35 16.37
N TYR A 109 -21.61 2.59 15.44
CA TYR A 109 -22.63 1.62 14.99
C TYR A 109 -23.45 1.03 16.14
N VAL A 110 -23.70 1.81 17.19
CA VAL A 110 -24.40 1.33 18.40
C VAL A 110 -25.86 0.95 18.10
N TYR A 111 -26.50 1.71 17.20
CA TYR A 111 -27.91 1.52 16.83
C TYR A 111 -28.10 0.59 15.63
N GLU A 112 -27.08 0.42 14.81
CA GLU A 112 -27.05 -0.46 13.65
C GLU A 112 -25.80 -1.34 13.70
N PRO A 113 -25.80 -2.43 14.48
CA PRO A 113 -24.62 -3.29 14.61
C PRO A 113 -24.19 -3.84 13.26
N THR A 114 -22.90 -3.68 12.95
CA THR A 114 -22.30 -4.12 11.72
C THR A 114 -20.93 -4.72 11.99
N ASP A 115 -20.52 -5.69 11.17
CA ASP A 115 -19.16 -6.28 11.22
C ASP A 115 -18.06 -5.32 10.75
N TRP A 116 -18.44 -4.16 10.20
CA TRP A 116 -17.50 -3.15 9.72
C TRP A 116 -16.49 -2.72 10.78
N PHE A 117 -16.94 -2.47 12.01
CA PHE A 117 -16.07 -2.01 13.09
C PHE A 117 -15.00 -3.03 13.44
N GLY A 118 -15.37 -4.31 13.55
CA GLY A 118 -14.43 -5.40 13.79
C GLY A 118 -13.51 -5.67 12.61
N GLY A 119 -14.08 -5.77 11.42
CA GLY A 119 -13.35 -6.12 10.20
C GLY A 119 -12.43 -5.02 9.68
N TRP A 120 -12.72 -3.76 9.95
CA TRP A 120 -11.94 -2.64 9.43
C TRP A 120 -11.28 -1.79 10.52
N THR A 121 -12.04 -1.23 11.44
CA THR A 121 -11.48 -0.29 12.43
C THR A 121 -10.51 -0.99 13.36
N ILE A 122 -10.93 -2.07 14.01
CA ILE A 122 -10.06 -2.82 14.94
C ILE A 122 -8.89 -3.46 14.19
N PHE A 123 -9.15 -4.04 13.01
CA PHE A 123 -8.12 -4.64 12.17
C PHE A 123 -7.06 -3.61 11.77
N TYR A 124 -7.45 -2.42 11.30
CA TYR A 124 -6.53 -1.36 10.91
C TYR A 124 -5.68 -0.86 12.06
N TRP A 125 -6.28 -0.63 13.24
CA TRP A 125 -5.53 -0.25 14.44
C TRP A 125 -4.53 -1.32 14.85
N GLY A 126 -4.94 -2.58 14.88
CA GLY A 126 -4.07 -3.70 15.18
C GLY A 126 -2.90 -3.81 14.20
N TRP A 127 -3.17 -3.63 12.92
CA TRP A 127 -2.15 -3.64 11.87
C TRP A 127 -1.14 -2.50 12.04
N TRP A 128 -1.60 -1.26 12.22
CA TRP A 128 -0.73 -0.11 12.41
C TRP A 128 0.13 -0.22 13.66
N ILE A 129 -0.42 -0.68 14.77
CA ILE A 129 0.32 -0.93 16.02
C ILE A 129 1.42 -1.98 15.78
N SER A 130 1.11 -3.04 15.05
CA SER A 130 2.09 -4.09 14.71
C SER A 130 3.19 -3.58 13.77
N TRP A 131 2.87 -2.65 12.88
CA TRP A 131 3.80 -2.05 11.91
C TRP A 131 4.67 -0.93 12.49
N ALA A 132 4.20 -0.24 13.53
CA ALA A 132 4.88 0.91 14.11
C ALA A 132 6.36 0.63 14.48
N PRO A 133 6.74 -0.49 15.13
CA PRO A 133 8.14 -0.76 15.45
C PRO A 133 9.04 -0.86 14.21
N PHE A 134 8.52 -1.43 13.12
CA PHE A 134 9.25 -1.54 11.86
C PHE A 134 9.47 -0.16 11.23
N VAL A 135 8.41 0.63 11.12
CA VAL A 135 8.46 1.97 10.51
C VAL A 135 9.41 2.87 11.30
N VAL A 136 9.35 2.84 12.64
CA VAL A 136 10.24 3.64 13.49
C VAL A 136 11.71 3.29 13.26
N VAL A 137 12.06 2.00 13.21
CA VAL A 137 13.44 1.55 12.96
C VAL A 137 13.89 1.96 11.54
N PHE A 138 13.01 1.83 10.55
CA PHE A 138 13.30 2.24 9.19
C PHE A 138 13.54 3.75 9.08
N VAL A 139 12.62 4.58 9.63
CA VAL A 139 12.76 6.03 9.64
C VAL A 139 14.02 6.45 10.38
N ALA A 140 14.32 5.86 11.53
CA ALA A 140 15.54 6.16 12.27
C ALA A 140 16.81 5.87 11.46
N ARG A 141 16.81 4.84 10.62
CA ARG A 141 17.95 4.52 9.76
C ARG A 141 18.15 5.50 8.61
N ILE A 142 17.08 5.87 7.91
CA ILE A 142 17.16 6.80 6.78
C ILE A 142 17.38 8.25 7.21
N SER A 143 16.96 8.60 8.44
CA SER A 143 17.12 9.95 9.01
C SER A 143 18.41 10.13 9.79
N ARG A 144 19.32 9.16 9.75
CA ARG A 144 20.57 9.22 10.52
C ARG A 144 21.42 10.42 10.11
N GLY A 145 21.73 11.27 11.09
CA GLY A 145 22.51 12.49 10.88
C GLY A 145 21.71 13.70 10.39
N ARG A 146 20.38 13.59 10.32
CA ARG A 146 19.48 14.70 9.98
C ARG A 146 18.72 15.20 11.20
N THR A 147 18.36 16.46 11.18
CA THR A 147 17.46 17.05 12.19
C THR A 147 16.01 16.94 11.77
N ILE A 148 15.06 17.11 12.71
CA ILE A 148 13.61 17.07 12.42
C ILE A 148 13.19 18.17 11.41
N ARG A 149 14.01 19.21 11.24
CA ARG A 149 13.76 20.30 10.29
C ARG A 149 14.23 20.02 8.86
N GLU A 150 15.07 19.05 8.67
CA GLU A 150 15.58 18.59 7.38
C GLU A 150 14.76 17.41 6.82
#